data_eb049493ae9478d0bf547f43e974d319
#
_entry.id   eb049493ae9478d0bf547f43e974d319
#
_cell.length_a   1.000
_cell.length_b   1.000
_cell.length_c   1.000
_cell.angle_alpha   90.00
_cell.angle_beta   90.00
_cell.angle_gamma   90.00
#
_symmetry.space_group_name_H-M   'P 1'
#
loop_
_entity.id
_entity.type
_entity.pdbx_description
1 polymer ?
#
loop_
_entity_poly.entity_id
_entity_poly.type
_entity_poly.pdbx_seq_one_letter_code
_entity_poly.pdbx_strand_id
1 'polypeptide(L)'
;MIRKLSILTGAALFSLLTAMAQKEPADYVNPFVGTTNYGTTNPGALCPQGMMSVTPLNVLGAVPENKINKDSTWWSTPYEFNNKYMTGFAHVNLSGVGCPELGSLLLMPTTGKLNVDFNTYGSVYSNESATPGYYTNVLDKYNVKCEVTATPRTSMARFTFPAGQSNILLNLGEGLTNESGATVRFVNDREIEGTKLLGTFCYNPQAVFPIYFVMRINKVPAKRGYWKMMRPMGVEAQQASINFTLPIQRK
;
A
#
# COMPACT_ATOMS: atom_id res chain seq x y z
N MET A 1 32.57 -20.64 -51.86
CA MET A 1 32.20 -20.95 -50.45
C MET A 1 31.88 -19.72 -49.62
N ILE A 2 32.62 -18.64 -49.75
CA ILE A 2 32.48 -17.39 -48.92
C ILE A 2 31.12 -16.69 -49.12
N ARG A 3 30.57 -16.62 -50.36
CA ARG A 3 29.28 -15.95 -50.63
C ARG A 3 28.06 -16.65 -49.99
N LYS A 4 28.06 -17.95 -49.80
CA LYS A 4 26.97 -18.70 -49.14
C LYS A 4 27.02 -18.54 -47.63
N LEU A 5 28.20 -18.38 -47.05
CA LEU A 5 28.40 -18.16 -45.62
C LEU A 5 27.89 -16.78 -45.20
N SER A 6 28.14 -15.74 -46.05
CA SER A 6 27.67 -14.35 -45.77
C SER A 6 26.13 -14.22 -45.82
N ILE A 7 25.43 -15.02 -46.63
CA ILE A 7 23.97 -14.99 -46.70
C ILE A 7 23.36 -15.70 -45.47
N LEU A 8 23.96 -16.78 -44.99
CA LEU A 8 23.49 -17.45 -43.77
C LEU A 8 23.70 -16.58 -42.49
N THR A 9 24.84 -15.89 -42.41
CA THR A 9 25.06 -14.97 -41.27
C THR A 9 24.14 -13.77 -41.31
N GLY A 10 23.83 -13.20 -42.47
CA GLY A 10 22.87 -12.12 -42.63
C GLY A 10 21.44 -12.54 -42.27
N ALA A 11 21.00 -13.74 -42.66
CA ALA A 11 19.69 -14.26 -42.30
C ALA A 11 19.57 -14.59 -40.81
N ALA A 12 20.60 -15.09 -40.17
CA ALA A 12 20.65 -15.35 -38.74
C ALA A 12 20.65 -14.04 -37.91
N LEU A 13 21.35 -12.98 -38.36
CA LEU A 13 21.27 -11.69 -37.71
C LEU A 13 19.88 -11.02 -37.84
N PHE A 14 19.24 -11.18 -39.00
CA PHE A 14 17.91 -10.62 -39.25
C PHE A 14 16.80 -11.33 -38.43
N SER A 15 16.92 -12.63 -38.20
CA SER A 15 16.00 -13.35 -37.30
C SER A 15 16.20 -13.02 -35.82
N LEU A 16 17.38 -12.59 -35.41
CA LEU A 16 17.62 -12.08 -34.03
C LEU A 16 17.03 -10.68 -33.78
N LEU A 17 16.94 -9.85 -34.83
CA LEU A 17 16.35 -8.52 -34.73
C LEU A 17 14.82 -8.52 -34.71
N THR A 18 14.15 -9.60 -35.11
CA THR A 18 12.68 -9.73 -35.08
C THR A 18 12.15 -10.41 -33.83
N ALA A 19 13.00 -10.84 -32.91
CA ALA A 19 12.58 -11.24 -31.58
C ALA A 19 12.20 -9.98 -30.74
N MET A 20 11.30 -9.15 -31.27
CA MET A 20 10.56 -8.19 -30.48
C MET A 20 9.83 -9.01 -29.42
N ALA A 21 10.14 -8.77 -28.17
CA ALA A 21 9.45 -9.45 -27.09
C ALA A 21 7.94 -9.28 -27.29
N GLN A 22 7.27 -10.38 -27.59
CA GLN A 22 5.81 -10.39 -27.69
C GLN A 22 5.29 -9.93 -26.33
N LYS A 23 4.41 -8.94 -26.33
CA LYS A 23 3.79 -8.48 -25.08
C LYS A 23 3.03 -9.63 -24.44
N GLU A 24 3.29 -9.84 -23.17
CA GLU A 24 2.53 -10.79 -22.37
C GLU A 24 1.09 -10.30 -22.17
N PRO A 25 0.09 -11.16 -22.02
CA PRO A 25 -1.29 -10.74 -21.77
C PRO A 25 -1.43 -9.75 -20.60
N ALA A 26 -0.59 -9.87 -19.58
CA ALA A 26 -0.56 -8.96 -18.44
C ALA A 26 -0.18 -7.52 -18.81
N ASP A 27 0.57 -7.30 -19.90
CA ASP A 27 0.99 -5.97 -20.35
C ASP A 27 -0.17 -5.14 -20.95
N TYR A 28 -1.29 -5.80 -21.26
CA TYR A 28 -2.50 -5.14 -21.74
C TYR A 28 -3.49 -4.80 -20.64
N VAL A 29 -3.24 -5.22 -19.40
CA VAL A 29 -4.10 -4.95 -18.26
C VAL A 29 -3.83 -3.55 -17.73
N ASN A 30 -4.87 -2.72 -17.65
CA ASN A 30 -4.82 -1.44 -16.96
C ASN A 30 -5.52 -1.55 -15.60
N PRO A 31 -4.76 -1.61 -14.48
CA PRO A 31 -5.34 -1.74 -13.14
C PRO A 31 -6.17 -0.53 -12.68
N PHE A 32 -6.13 0.60 -13.41
CA PHE A 32 -6.91 1.78 -13.08
C PHE A 32 -8.34 1.75 -13.64
N VAL A 33 -8.70 0.75 -14.43
CA VAL A 33 -10.08 0.59 -14.92
C VAL A 33 -11.02 0.36 -13.74
N GLY A 34 -12.10 1.15 -13.67
CA GLY A 34 -13.11 1.06 -12.60
C GLY A 34 -12.68 1.69 -11.27
N THR A 35 -11.63 2.53 -11.25
CA THR A 35 -11.12 3.16 -10.02
C THR A 35 -11.61 4.59 -9.81
N THR A 36 -12.53 5.07 -10.62
CA THR A 36 -13.11 6.42 -10.53
C THR A 36 -14.63 6.42 -10.63
N ASN A 37 -15.24 7.53 -10.31
CA ASN A 37 -16.71 7.73 -10.24
C ASN A 37 -17.34 6.71 -9.28
N TYR A 38 -18.25 5.90 -9.74
CA TYR A 38 -18.86 4.81 -8.96
C TYR A 38 -18.13 3.47 -9.12
N GLY A 39 -16.94 3.48 -9.70
CA GLY A 39 -16.08 2.31 -9.76
C GLY A 39 -15.62 1.89 -8.36
N THR A 40 -15.53 0.59 -8.15
CA THR A 40 -15.23 -0.01 -6.84
C THR A 40 -14.02 -0.92 -6.90
N THR A 41 -13.17 -0.73 -7.91
CA THR A 41 -11.88 -1.41 -8.03
C THR A 41 -10.74 -0.55 -7.49
N ASN A 42 -9.57 -1.12 -7.33
CA ASN A 42 -8.36 -0.41 -6.94
C ASN A 42 -7.15 -0.92 -7.72
N PRO A 43 -6.13 -0.08 -7.95
CA PRO A 43 -4.94 -0.43 -8.72
C PRO A 43 -3.88 -1.14 -7.88
N GLY A 44 -4.19 -1.54 -6.66
CA GLY A 44 -3.24 -2.10 -5.73
C GLY A 44 -2.62 -3.41 -6.20
N ALA A 45 -1.49 -3.74 -5.62
CA ALA A 45 -0.84 -5.01 -5.84
C ALA A 45 -1.65 -6.13 -5.20
N LEU A 46 -2.07 -7.10 -6.00
CA LEU A 46 -2.72 -8.31 -5.52
C LEU A 46 -2.35 -9.51 -6.39
N CYS A 47 -2.35 -10.69 -5.79
CA CYS A 47 -2.37 -11.95 -6.52
C CYS A 47 -3.83 -12.38 -6.70
N PRO A 48 -4.26 -12.78 -7.92
CA PRO A 48 -5.65 -13.20 -8.15
C PRO A 48 -6.11 -14.22 -7.11
N GLN A 49 -7.31 -13.99 -6.53
CA GLN A 49 -7.91 -14.80 -5.46
C GLN A 49 -7.07 -14.87 -4.16
N GLY A 50 -6.05 -14.02 -4.03
CA GLY A 50 -5.28 -13.89 -2.79
C GLY A 50 -6.01 -13.07 -1.73
N MET A 51 -5.82 -13.42 -0.46
CA MET A 51 -6.29 -12.61 0.67
C MET A 51 -5.52 -11.29 0.77
N MET A 52 -4.23 -11.31 0.43
CA MET A 52 -3.39 -10.12 0.54
C MET A 52 -3.53 -9.24 -0.70
N SER A 53 -3.83 -7.98 -0.45
CA SER A 53 -3.74 -6.89 -1.41
C SER A 53 -3.15 -5.67 -0.74
N VAL A 54 -2.43 -4.85 -1.48
CA VAL A 54 -1.83 -3.60 -0.96
C VAL A 54 -2.18 -2.47 -1.89
N THR A 55 -2.88 -1.47 -1.40
CA THR A 55 -3.30 -0.31 -2.20
C THR A 55 -3.21 0.99 -1.39
N PRO A 56 -3.06 2.15 -2.01
CA PRO A 56 -3.19 3.42 -1.30
C PRO A 56 -4.57 3.56 -0.64
N LEU A 57 -4.59 4.03 0.60
CA LEU A 57 -5.80 4.55 1.23
C LEU A 57 -5.86 6.05 0.95
N ASN A 58 -6.71 6.45 0.02
CA ASN A 58 -6.85 7.84 -0.39
C ASN A 58 -8.30 8.37 -0.31
N VAL A 59 -9.19 7.63 0.33
CA VAL A 59 -10.59 8.00 0.54
C VAL A 59 -10.87 8.48 1.96
N LEU A 60 -9.90 8.33 2.85
CA LEU A 60 -9.93 8.77 4.24
C LEU A 60 -8.73 9.65 4.54
N GLY A 61 -8.85 10.50 5.54
CA GLY A 61 -7.80 11.41 6.01
C GLY A 61 -8.18 12.87 5.84
N ALA A 62 -7.19 13.74 5.74
CA ALA A 62 -7.42 15.17 5.77
C ALA A 62 -8.32 15.66 4.62
N VAL A 63 -9.41 16.29 4.99
CA VAL A 63 -10.26 17.10 4.13
C VAL A 63 -9.71 18.54 4.24
N PRO A 64 -9.38 19.27 3.18
CA PRO A 64 -9.93 19.21 1.83
C PRO A 64 -9.09 18.45 0.79
N GLU A 65 -8.00 17.82 1.15
CA GLU A 65 -7.15 17.10 0.19
C GLU A 65 -7.89 15.93 -0.48
N ASN A 66 -8.74 15.25 0.29
CA ASN A 66 -9.65 14.22 -0.25
C ASN A 66 -10.96 14.89 -0.73
N LYS A 67 -10.98 15.30 -1.97
CA LYS A 67 -12.07 16.09 -2.54
C LYS A 67 -13.34 15.29 -2.85
N ILE A 68 -13.24 13.97 -2.91
CA ILE A 68 -14.36 13.10 -3.21
C ILE A 68 -14.88 12.53 -1.91
N ASN A 69 -16.07 13.01 -1.54
CA ASN A 69 -16.80 12.42 -0.44
C ASN A 69 -17.46 11.13 -0.95
N LYS A 70 -16.82 10.00 -0.70
CA LYS A 70 -17.40 8.71 -0.99
C LYS A 70 -18.58 8.48 -0.05
N ASP A 71 -19.73 8.17 -0.61
CA ASP A 71 -20.80 7.60 0.17
C ASP A 71 -20.32 6.26 0.74
N SER A 72 -20.12 6.24 2.04
CA SER A 72 -19.55 5.11 2.76
C SER A 72 -20.39 3.83 2.66
N THR A 73 -21.61 3.91 2.16
CA THR A 73 -22.51 2.77 2.02
C THR A 73 -22.24 1.91 0.77
N TRP A 74 -21.53 2.42 -0.23
CA TRP A 74 -21.38 1.75 -1.52
C TRP A 74 -19.94 1.38 -1.90
N TRP A 75 -18.95 1.84 -1.17
CA TRP A 75 -17.56 1.83 -1.61
C TRP A 75 -16.70 0.91 -0.74
N SER A 76 -16.53 -0.30 -1.25
CA SER A 76 -15.72 -1.33 -0.58
C SER A 76 -14.21 -1.16 -0.76
N THR A 77 -13.77 -0.22 -1.59
CA THR A 77 -12.35 -0.03 -1.89
C THR A 77 -11.80 1.24 -1.23
N PRO A 78 -10.56 1.22 -0.74
CA PRO A 78 -9.91 2.39 -0.12
C PRO A 78 -9.35 3.41 -1.12
N TYR A 79 -9.59 3.22 -2.43
CA TYR A 79 -8.96 4.02 -3.47
C TYR A 79 -9.98 4.73 -4.37
N GLU A 80 -9.66 5.95 -4.77
CA GLU A 80 -10.36 6.74 -5.80
C GLU A 80 -9.32 7.46 -6.67
N PHE A 81 -9.38 7.25 -7.99
CA PHE A 81 -8.38 7.74 -8.95
C PHE A 81 -8.14 9.26 -8.91
N ASN A 82 -9.20 10.03 -8.72
CA ASN A 82 -9.09 11.50 -8.72
C ASN A 82 -8.54 12.08 -7.42
N ASN A 83 -8.47 11.30 -6.35
CA ASN A 83 -7.83 11.69 -5.11
C ASN A 83 -6.32 11.42 -5.20
N LYS A 84 -5.53 12.48 -4.99
CA LYS A 84 -4.06 12.37 -5.01
C LYS A 84 -3.43 12.63 -3.64
N TYR A 85 -4.18 12.42 -2.57
CA TYR A 85 -3.71 12.48 -1.20
C TYR A 85 -3.98 11.14 -0.51
N MET A 86 -2.95 10.53 0.04
CA MET A 86 -3.06 9.24 0.73
C MET A 86 -2.56 9.31 2.17
N THR A 87 -3.09 8.44 2.99
CA THR A 87 -2.75 8.31 4.42
C THR A 87 -2.04 7.01 4.77
N GLY A 88 -1.75 6.19 3.78
CA GLY A 88 -0.98 4.96 3.92
C GLY A 88 -1.33 3.92 2.87
N PHE A 89 -0.59 2.82 2.90
CA PHE A 89 -0.90 1.63 2.12
C PHE A 89 -1.75 0.69 2.97
N ALA A 90 -3.00 0.51 2.56
CA ALA A 90 -3.93 -0.43 3.18
C ALA A 90 -3.66 -1.86 2.73
N HIS A 91 -3.72 -2.79 3.66
CA HIS A 91 -3.58 -4.21 3.42
C HIS A 91 -4.91 -4.92 3.63
N VAL A 92 -5.12 -6.01 2.88
CA VAL A 92 -6.36 -6.81 2.92
C VAL A 92 -7.57 -5.95 2.53
N ASN A 93 -7.74 -5.74 1.25
CA ASN A 93 -8.77 -4.87 0.69
C ASN A 93 -9.82 -5.68 -0.05
N LEU A 94 -11.04 -5.19 -0.05
CA LEU A 94 -12.09 -5.64 -0.95
C LEU A 94 -12.01 -4.89 -2.29
N SER A 95 -12.65 -5.48 -3.30
CA SER A 95 -12.84 -4.89 -4.62
C SER A 95 -14.21 -5.30 -5.14
N GLY A 96 -14.86 -4.41 -5.86
CA GLY A 96 -16.22 -4.60 -6.32
C GLY A 96 -17.25 -3.86 -5.44
N VAL A 97 -18.52 -3.93 -5.83
CA VAL A 97 -19.62 -3.30 -5.09
C VAL A 97 -19.83 -4.03 -3.76
N GLY A 98 -19.95 -3.29 -2.69
CA GLY A 98 -20.16 -3.86 -1.35
C GLY A 98 -19.97 -2.85 -0.23
N CYS A 99 -19.97 -3.33 0.98
CA CYS A 99 -19.77 -2.52 2.16
C CYS A 99 -18.34 -1.97 2.24
N PRO A 100 -18.10 -0.78 2.83
CA PRO A 100 -16.78 -0.22 3.03
C PRO A 100 -16.06 -0.94 4.18
N GLU A 101 -15.48 -2.09 3.87
CA GLU A 101 -14.90 -3.00 4.85
C GLU A 101 -13.43 -3.27 4.56
N LEU A 102 -12.70 -3.76 5.56
CA LEU A 102 -11.28 -4.06 5.48
C LEU A 102 -10.43 -2.79 5.21
N GLY A 103 -9.45 -2.85 4.33
CA GLY A 103 -8.57 -1.70 4.06
C GLY A 103 -7.77 -1.29 5.27
N SER A 104 -7.37 -2.24 6.07
CA SER A 104 -6.72 -2.06 7.38
C SER A 104 -5.20 -2.26 7.31
N LEU A 105 -4.51 -2.24 8.46
CA LEU A 105 -3.06 -2.41 8.56
C LEU A 105 -2.33 -1.39 7.68
N LEU A 106 -2.50 -0.10 7.98
CA LEU A 106 -1.95 0.96 7.16
C LEU A 106 -0.46 1.14 7.43
N LEU A 107 0.34 1.05 6.37
CA LEU A 107 1.76 1.40 6.39
C LEU A 107 1.96 2.77 5.75
N MET A 108 2.55 3.71 6.49
CA MET A 108 2.89 5.03 5.97
C MET A 108 4.36 5.35 6.21
N PRO A 109 5.18 5.44 5.15
CA PRO A 109 6.55 5.94 5.25
C PRO A 109 6.54 7.47 5.30
N THR A 110 7.31 8.04 6.23
CA THR A 110 7.45 9.50 6.38
C THR A 110 8.91 9.88 6.61
N THR A 111 9.25 11.15 6.42
CA THR A 111 10.59 11.69 6.69
C THR A 111 10.54 12.83 7.70
N GLY A 112 11.67 13.12 8.35
CA GLY A 112 11.79 14.19 9.34
C GLY A 112 11.19 13.85 10.69
N LYS A 113 10.69 14.87 11.40
CA LYS A 113 10.10 14.70 12.74
C LYS A 113 8.92 13.73 12.67
N LEU A 114 8.88 12.78 13.61
CA LEU A 114 7.77 11.84 13.72
C LEU A 114 6.44 12.59 13.96
N ASN A 115 5.48 12.34 13.09
CA ASN A 115 4.10 12.77 13.23
C ASN A 115 3.20 11.52 13.14
N VAL A 116 2.36 11.29 14.11
CA VAL A 116 1.45 10.15 14.21
C VAL A 116 -0.02 10.52 14.05
N ASP A 117 -0.32 11.80 13.85
CA ASP A 117 -1.68 12.28 13.64
C ASP A 117 -2.17 11.93 12.22
N PHE A 118 -3.15 11.06 12.15
CA PHE A 118 -3.76 10.57 10.90
C PHE A 118 -4.25 11.71 10.00
N ASN A 119 -4.77 12.78 10.58
CA ASN A 119 -5.30 13.89 9.81
C ASN A 119 -4.22 14.76 9.17
N THR A 120 -2.97 14.64 9.59
CA THR A 120 -1.89 15.54 9.15
C THR A 120 -0.65 14.85 8.63
N TYR A 121 -0.47 13.54 8.84
CA TYR A 121 0.72 12.84 8.35
C TYR A 121 0.61 12.39 6.89
N GLY A 122 -0.56 12.43 6.28
CA GLY A 122 -0.74 12.06 4.88
C GLY A 122 0.09 12.91 3.92
N SER A 123 0.11 12.51 2.67
CA SER A 123 0.87 13.16 1.59
C SER A 123 0.10 13.15 0.28
N VAL A 124 0.19 14.22 -0.46
CA VAL A 124 -0.04 14.19 -1.90
C VAL A 124 0.99 13.25 -2.52
N TYR A 125 0.62 12.57 -3.59
CA TYR A 125 1.51 11.66 -4.30
C TYR A 125 1.44 11.86 -5.81
N SER A 126 2.56 11.57 -6.46
CA SER A 126 2.79 11.69 -7.90
C SER A 126 3.44 10.43 -8.45
N ASN A 127 3.74 10.43 -9.75
CA ASN A 127 4.43 9.34 -10.45
C ASN A 127 3.80 7.97 -10.19
N GLU A 128 2.47 7.95 -10.14
CA GLU A 128 1.68 6.76 -9.90
C GLU A 128 1.69 5.82 -11.11
N SER A 129 1.95 4.56 -10.87
CA SER A 129 1.89 3.51 -11.88
C SER A 129 1.49 2.18 -11.26
N ALA A 130 0.78 1.37 -12.04
CA ALA A 130 0.37 0.03 -11.63
C ALA A 130 0.42 -0.94 -12.80
N THR A 131 0.80 -2.17 -12.50
CA THR A 131 0.68 -3.36 -13.36
C THR A 131 0.12 -4.50 -12.52
N PRO A 132 -0.39 -5.57 -13.12
CA PRO A 132 -0.85 -6.72 -12.34
C PRO A 132 0.16 -7.18 -11.28
N GLY A 133 -0.24 -7.15 -10.00
CA GLY A 133 0.62 -7.54 -8.87
C GLY A 133 1.67 -6.51 -8.42
N TYR A 134 1.71 -5.33 -9.00
CA TYR A 134 2.67 -4.30 -8.64
C TYR A 134 2.06 -2.89 -8.69
N TYR A 135 2.39 -2.07 -7.70
CA TYR A 135 2.00 -0.66 -7.64
C TYR A 135 3.17 0.20 -7.15
N THR A 136 3.28 1.42 -7.68
CA THR A 136 4.29 2.39 -7.25
C THR A 136 3.77 3.82 -7.32
N ASN A 137 4.27 4.66 -6.41
CA ASN A 137 4.09 6.12 -6.41
C ASN A 137 5.26 6.81 -5.70
N VAL A 138 5.23 8.14 -5.69
CA VAL A 138 6.13 8.99 -4.90
C VAL A 138 5.29 9.84 -3.95
N LEU A 139 5.60 9.80 -2.66
CA LEU A 139 5.00 10.68 -1.65
C LEU A 139 5.70 12.04 -1.70
N ASP A 140 5.04 13.05 -2.23
CA ASP A 140 5.67 14.36 -2.53
C ASP A 140 6.13 15.09 -1.28
N LYS A 141 5.32 15.09 -0.21
CA LYS A 141 5.65 15.72 1.08
C LYS A 141 6.94 15.16 1.69
N TYR A 142 7.21 13.88 1.48
CA TYR A 142 8.30 13.15 2.12
C TYR A 142 9.43 12.79 1.17
N ASN A 143 9.24 13.00 -0.13
CA ASN A 143 10.16 12.58 -1.20
C ASN A 143 10.54 11.10 -1.07
N VAL A 144 9.53 10.24 -0.84
CA VAL A 144 9.71 8.80 -0.69
C VAL A 144 9.09 8.08 -1.87
N LYS A 145 9.91 7.31 -2.60
CA LYS A 145 9.40 6.37 -3.60
C LYS A 145 8.89 5.12 -2.88
N CYS A 146 7.66 4.76 -3.17
CA CYS A 146 6.99 3.59 -2.65
C CYS A 146 6.76 2.58 -3.77
N GLU A 147 7.05 1.32 -3.50
CA GLU A 147 6.83 0.20 -4.40
C GLU A 147 6.25 -0.96 -3.59
N VAL A 148 5.15 -1.54 -4.05
CA VAL A 148 4.49 -2.63 -3.34
C VAL A 148 4.12 -3.76 -4.29
N THR A 149 4.18 -4.98 -3.77
CA THR A 149 3.75 -6.20 -4.46
C THR A 149 3.11 -7.16 -3.46
N ALA A 150 2.38 -8.15 -3.96
CA ALA A 150 1.68 -9.11 -3.12
C ALA A 150 1.75 -10.54 -3.70
N THR A 151 1.71 -11.51 -2.79
CA THR A 151 1.44 -12.91 -3.03
C THR A 151 0.07 -13.25 -2.41
N PRO A 152 -0.45 -14.48 -2.48
CA PRO A 152 -1.77 -14.79 -1.91
C PRO A 152 -1.95 -14.42 -0.43
N ARG A 153 -0.87 -14.41 0.37
CA ARG A 153 -0.94 -14.15 1.83
C ARG A 153 0.11 -13.19 2.36
N THR A 154 1.02 -12.72 1.52
CA THR A 154 2.14 -11.86 1.96
C THR A 154 2.25 -10.67 1.03
N SER A 155 2.59 -9.53 1.57
CA SER A 155 2.98 -8.35 0.79
C SER A 155 4.44 -8.01 1.03
N MET A 156 5.02 -7.30 0.08
CA MET A 156 6.33 -6.69 0.23
C MET A 156 6.24 -5.22 -0.16
N ALA A 157 6.75 -4.35 0.69
CA ALA A 157 6.88 -2.92 0.41
C ALA A 157 8.37 -2.54 0.38
N ARG A 158 8.75 -1.75 -0.63
CA ARG A 158 10.05 -1.11 -0.71
C ARG A 158 9.87 0.40 -0.66
N PHE A 159 10.39 1.02 0.38
CA PHE A 159 10.38 2.46 0.54
C PHE A 159 11.80 3.00 0.34
N THR A 160 11.99 3.84 -0.67
CA THR A 160 13.26 4.51 -0.94
C THR A 160 13.19 5.91 -0.36
N PHE A 161 13.90 6.10 0.74
CA PHE A 161 13.93 7.36 1.48
C PHE A 161 15.08 8.25 1.00
N PRO A 162 14.90 9.58 1.03
CA PRO A 162 16.04 10.51 0.95
C PRO A 162 16.94 10.36 2.19
N ALA A 163 18.11 10.98 2.15
CA ALA A 163 18.99 11.04 3.32
C ALA A 163 18.30 11.75 4.50
N GLY A 164 18.57 11.29 5.70
CA GLY A 164 18.03 11.86 6.94
C GLY A 164 17.17 10.91 7.76
N GLN A 165 16.39 11.50 8.66
CA GLN A 165 15.47 10.73 9.51
C GLN A 165 14.30 10.22 8.69
N SER A 166 14.01 8.95 8.79
CA SER A 166 12.88 8.31 8.15
C SER A 166 12.09 7.47 9.15
N ASN A 167 10.79 7.38 8.95
CA ASN A 167 9.90 6.67 9.83
C ASN A 167 8.99 5.75 9.02
N ILE A 168 8.56 4.64 9.61
CA ILE A 168 7.47 3.82 9.12
C ILE A 168 6.41 3.77 10.22
N LEU A 169 5.20 4.18 9.89
CA LEU A 169 4.04 4.10 10.76
C LEU A 169 3.24 2.86 10.40
N LEU A 170 2.92 2.03 11.38
CA LEU A 170 1.92 0.97 11.27
C LEU A 170 0.68 1.42 12.03
N ASN A 171 -0.30 1.93 11.31
CA ASN A 171 -1.55 2.40 11.88
C ASN A 171 -2.57 1.26 11.85
N LEU A 172 -2.98 0.82 13.03
CA LEU A 172 -3.99 -0.21 13.24
C LEU A 172 -5.34 0.39 13.66
N GLY A 173 -5.40 1.69 13.86
CA GLY A 173 -6.61 2.39 14.29
C GLY A 173 -7.46 2.91 13.14
N GLU A 174 -6.97 2.87 11.92
CA GLU A 174 -7.67 3.40 10.76
C GLU A 174 -7.89 2.34 9.68
N GLY A 175 -8.97 2.47 8.92
CA GLY A 175 -9.38 1.58 7.85
C GLY A 175 -10.77 1.92 7.35
N LEU A 176 -11.35 1.10 6.50
CA LEU A 176 -12.72 1.26 6.04
C LEU A 176 -13.73 0.62 6.99
N THR A 177 -13.28 -0.33 7.79
CA THR A 177 -14.10 -1.06 8.77
C THR A 177 -14.21 -0.28 10.08
N ASN A 178 -15.27 -0.53 10.83
CA ASN A 178 -15.37 -0.11 12.22
C ASN A 178 -14.29 -0.78 13.06
N GLU A 179 -13.57 0.01 13.82
CA GLU A 179 -12.40 -0.45 14.57
C GLU A 179 -12.84 -0.96 15.94
N SER A 180 -12.52 -2.21 16.23
CA SER A 180 -12.92 -2.85 17.50
C SER A 180 -11.76 -3.08 18.46
N GLY A 181 -10.53 -2.91 18.03
CA GLY A 181 -9.33 -3.07 18.83
C GLY A 181 -8.18 -3.68 18.05
N ALA A 182 -6.98 -3.44 18.54
CA ALA A 182 -5.76 -3.99 17.96
C ALA A 182 -4.72 -4.22 19.05
N THR A 183 -3.86 -5.20 18.82
CA THR A 183 -2.65 -5.43 19.61
C THR A 183 -1.44 -5.46 18.71
N VAL A 184 -0.31 -4.99 19.21
CA VAL A 184 0.95 -5.06 18.49
C VAL A 184 2.10 -5.22 19.48
N ARG A 185 3.08 -6.04 19.14
CA ARG A 185 4.31 -6.20 19.92
C ARG A 185 5.53 -6.32 19.01
N PHE A 186 6.66 -5.83 19.48
CA PHE A 186 7.97 -6.11 18.87
C PHE A 186 8.46 -7.45 19.38
N VAL A 187 8.55 -8.43 18.48
CA VAL A 187 9.08 -9.76 18.80
C VAL A 187 10.61 -9.68 18.99
N ASN A 188 11.25 -8.92 18.10
CA ASN A 188 12.68 -8.62 18.14
C ASN A 188 12.93 -7.29 17.41
N ASP A 189 14.17 -6.95 17.12
CA ASP A 189 14.54 -5.68 16.50
C ASP A 189 14.03 -5.51 15.06
N ARG A 190 13.60 -6.59 14.40
CA ARG A 190 13.17 -6.58 13.00
C ARG A 190 11.80 -7.19 12.76
N GLU A 191 11.14 -7.65 13.80
CA GLU A 191 9.87 -8.35 13.68
C GLU A 191 8.83 -7.79 14.63
N ILE A 192 7.67 -7.53 14.07
CA ILE A 192 6.49 -7.04 14.76
C ILE A 192 5.37 -8.03 14.44
N GLU A 193 4.60 -8.39 15.44
CA GLU A 193 3.37 -9.14 15.24
C GLU A 193 2.20 -8.47 15.96
N GLY A 194 1.02 -8.83 15.56
CA GLY A 194 -0.17 -8.28 16.18
C GLY A 194 -1.45 -8.87 15.66
N THR A 195 -2.52 -8.33 16.20
CA THR A 195 -3.89 -8.66 15.82
C THR A 195 -4.66 -7.38 15.61
N LYS A 196 -5.67 -7.43 14.74
CA LYS A 196 -6.67 -6.39 14.61
C LYS A 196 -8.04 -7.04 14.54
N LEU A 197 -8.96 -6.60 15.38
CA LEU A 197 -10.37 -6.95 15.26
C LEU A 197 -10.98 -6.08 14.16
N LEU A 198 -11.53 -6.74 13.17
CA LEU A 198 -12.35 -6.12 12.14
C LEU A 198 -13.80 -6.45 12.47
N GLY A 199 -14.66 -5.50 12.32
CA GLY A 199 -16.01 -5.77 12.74
C GLY A 199 -17.06 -4.88 12.19
N THR A 200 -18.23 -5.38 12.48
CA THR A 200 -19.56 -5.08 12.00
C THR A 200 -19.68 -5.13 10.48
N PHE A 201 -19.06 -6.16 9.88
CA PHE A 201 -19.06 -6.35 8.43
C PHE A 201 -20.48 -6.21 7.86
N CYS A 202 -20.63 -5.31 6.88
CA CYS A 202 -21.93 -4.92 6.32
C CYS A 202 -22.97 -4.56 7.38
N TYR A 203 -22.57 -3.81 8.40
CA TYR A 203 -23.43 -3.37 9.52
C TYR A 203 -24.01 -4.52 10.37
N ASN A 204 -23.46 -5.73 10.23
CA ASN A 204 -23.83 -6.85 11.10
C ASN A 204 -22.98 -6.82 12.38
N PRO A 205 -23.55 -6.48 13.55
CA PRO A 205 -22.80 -6.33 14.79
C PRO A 205 -22.16 -7.64 15.30
N GLN A 206 -22.58 -8.79 14.78
CA GLN A 206 -22.00 -10.09 15.12
C GLN A 206 -20.86 -10.51 14.19
N ALA A 207 -20.70 -9.85 13.05
CA ALA A 207 -19.64 -10.16 12.09
C ALA A 207 -18.33 -9.49 12.50
N VAL A 208 -17.77 -9.92 13.63
CA VAL A 208 -16.47 -9.48 14.15
C VAL A 208 -15.48 -10.63 14.06
N PHE A 209 -14.31 -10.38 13.48
CA PHE A 209 -13.27 -11.39 13.33
C PHE A 209 -11.86 -10.81 13.47
N PRO A 210 -10.89 -11.57 13.98
CA PRO A 210 -9.52 -11.12 14.10
C PRO A 210 -8.74 -11.36 12.81
N ILE A 211 -7.89 -10.39 12.45
CA ILE A 211 -6.78 -10.59 11.53
C ILE A 211 -5.49 -10.65 12.36
N TYR A 212 -4.66 -11.64 12.07
CA TYR A 212 -3.32 -11.79 12.63
C TYR A 212 -2.30 -11.42 11.58
N PHE A 213 -1.25 -10.72 11.99
CA PHE A 213 -0.19 -10.33 11.07
C PHE A 213 1.19 -10.44 11.70
N VAL A 214 2.19 -10.64 10.83
CA VAL A 214 3.61 -10.50 11.13
C VAL A 214 4.20 -9.55 10.11
N MET A 215 4.97 -8.57 10.58
CA MET A 215 5.72 -7.64 9.74
C MET A 215 7.21 -7.77 10.03
N ARG A 216 8.01 -7.94 8.96
CA ARG A 216 9.47 -7.97 9.05
C ARG A 216 10.08 -6.81 8.29
N ILE A 217 11.13 -6.23 8.87
CA ILE A 217 11.89 -5.11 8.30
C ILE A 217 13.34 -5.53 8.07
N ASN A 218 13.92 -5.05 6.98
CA ASN A 218 15.27 -5.43 6.58
C ASN A 218 16.39 -4.69 7.34
N LYS A 219 16.05 -3.61 8.05
CA LYS A 219 17.01 -2.81 8.84
C LYS A 219 16.57 -2.75 10.30
N VAL A 220 17.53 -2.75 11.21
CA VAL A 220 17.26 -2.48 12.63
C VAL A 220 16.93 -1.00 12.78
N PRO A 221 15.78 -0.64 13.37
CA PRO A 221 15.41 0.75 13.59
C PRO A 221 16.25 1.37 14.73
N ALA A 222 16.57 2.65 14.59
CA ALA A 222 17.24 3.40 15.65
C ALA A 222 16.33 3.62 16.87
N LYS A 223 15.03 3.78 16.64
CA LYS A 223 13.99 3.92 17.66
C LYS A 223 12.72 3.22 17.24
N ARG A 224 11.97 2.74 18.20
CA ARG A 224 10.65 2.14 18.04
C ARG A 224 9.75 2.58 19.18
N GLY A 225 8.45 2.62 18.94
CA GLY A 225 7.49 3.07 19.93
C GLY A 225 6.07 2.69 19.59
N TYR A 226 5.20 2.93 20.51
CA TYR A 226 3.75 2.78 20.36
C TYR A 226 3.09 4.12 20.56
N TRP A 227 1.94 4.31 19.91
CA TRP A 227 1.02 5.39 20.24
C TRP A 227 -0.40 4.85 20.29
N LYS A 228 -1.24 5.53 21.01
CA LYS A 228 -2.67 5.29 21.06
C LYS A 228 -3.39 6.53 20.58
N MET A 229 -4.43 6.35 19.80
CA MET A 229 -5.40 7.40 19.54
C MET A 229 -6.69 7.06 20.27
N MET A 230 -7.16 7.97 21.09
CA MET A 230 -8.49 7.85 21.69
C MET A 230 -9.52 8.38 20.68
N ARG A 231 -10.44 7.52 20.28
CA ARG A 231 -11.61 7.95 19.50
C ARG A 231 -12.74 8.38 20.44
N PRO A 232 -13.64 9.28 19.99
CA PRO A 232 -14.74 9.77 20.83
C PRO A 232 -15.66 8.68 21.41
N MET A 233 -15.65 7.48 20.84
CA MET A 233 -16.46 6.33 21.30
C MET A 233 -15.70 5.36 22.23
N GLY A 234 -14.54 5.74 22.77
CA GLY A 234 -13.83 4.91 23.76
C GLY A 234 -13.13 3.66 23.19
N VAL A 235 -13.03 3.51 21.89
CA VAL A 235 -12.31 2.39 21.27
C VAL A 235 -10.82 2.69 21.25
N GLU A 236 -10.04 1.90 21.98
CA GLU A 236 -8.58 1.98 21.99
C GLU A 236 -7.99 1.10 20.87
N ALA A 237 -7.21 1.70 19.98
CA ALA A 237 -6.38 0.97 19.03
C ALA A 237 -4.91 1.21 19.35
N GLN A 238 -4.16 0.14 19.58
CA GLN A 238 -2.72 0.22 19.73
C GLN A 238 -2.06 0.32 18.35
N GLN A 239 -1.13 1.24 18.20
CA GLN A 239 -0.44 1.51 16.94
C GLN A 239 1.06 1.49 17.17
N ALA A 240 1.84 1.15 16.16
CA ALA A 240 3.29 1.08 16.25
C ALA A 240 3.99 2.05 15.29
N SER A 241 5.03 2.71 15.78
CA SER A 241 5.95 3.51 14.96
C SER A 241 7.36 2.92 14.97
N ILE A 242 8.03 3.03 13.83
CA ILE A 242 9.39 2.56 13.63
C ILE A 242 10.18 3.71 12.99
N ASN A 243 11.24 4.15 13.66
CA ASN A 243 12.07 5.24 13.19
C ASN A 243 13.43 4.72 12.73
N PHE A 244 13.87 5.18 11.57
CA PHE A 244 15.20 4.92 11.04
C PHE A 244 15.94 6.24 10.85
N THR A 245 17.23 6.24 11.16
CA THR A 245 18.14 7.31 10.73
C THR A 245 19.02 6.75 9.61
N LEU A 246 18.85 7.25 8.40
CA LEU A 246 19.69 6.88 7.28
C LEU A 246 20.90 7.80 7.22
N PRO A 247 22.11 7.26 6.94
CA PRO A 247 23.29 8.08 6.79
C PRO A 247 23.12 9.06 5.63
N ILE A 248 23.57 10.29 5.82
CA ILE A 248 23.68 11.29 4.75
C ILE A 248 24.70 10.75 3.75
N GLN A 249 24.26 10.43 2.53
CA GLN A 249 25.22 10.16 1.44
C GLN A 249 25.92 11.48 1.13
N ARG A 250 27.17 11.61 1.54
CA ARG A 250 28.04 12.68 1.02
C ARG A 250 28.28 12.37 -0.45
N LYS A 251 27.85 13.29 -1.34
CA LYS A 251 28.22 13.26 -2.74
C LYS A 251 29.71 13.56 -2.88
#